data_d976967c2a3e5e4459c29095f64ad391
#
_entry.id   d976967c2a3e5e4459c29095f64ad391
#
_cell.length_a   1.000
_cell.length_b   1.000
_cell.length_c   1.000
_cell.angle_alpha   90.00
_cell.angle_beta   90.00
_cell.angle_gamma   90.00
#
_symmetry.space_group_name_H-M   'P 1'
#
loop_
_entity.id
_entity.type
_entity.pdbx_description
1 polymer ?
#
loop_
_entity_poly.entity_id
_entity_poly.type
_entity_poly.pdbx_seq_one_letter_code
_entity_poly.pdbx_strand_id
1 'polypeptide(L)'
;MPHPVSQRTPGSTRLLPADTNQARGLADYARDFLHHPQPVGASTLGLLERFHVDSVGCGVSALARGANAPTVLRREALASAPAVGSRGAICFGARRPVAIEKGVAADASAVREWDSNGTNFGHDAAKGRTAGEFGHNDFYPVALAAAREAGLDGDQTLRVMLLIDEIRGRLAEVFPLRNYAIDHVHHGAVASAAACAAALGGDVDAIESAIGMVVAHYVPYRAIRAGHQLSDSKGASAALSAEVAVSAARRSLAGFIGPKDIFRNPLALYRRNVPCPDGQSPFDLELGLGGDAFAIHFMHFKLGLYEHQSAGALQALVDLFARCPGLAADPDGIRRVEVAIYEPAFSIIADPAKRTPTTRQSADHSLPYILARTLLKARATATTGATPGWNELMLLPDDYDAERIADPGIAALIGRMAIIHGGPNYDARYPDGIPTSVTIDHAAFGRLESGLVCHPLGHARSDQAATETLVDLKFDRLVAGAVEDPAALESRVRLAGKSVEDVAELYAFPIHGCDPG
;
A
#
# COMPACT_ATOMS: atom_id res chain seq x y z
N MET A 1 6.58 -25.87 16.35
CA MET A 1 7.80 -26.03 15.54
C MET A 1 7.82 -24.87 14.58
N PRO A 2 8.91 -24.13 14.38
CA PRO A 2 8.95 -23.07 13.39
C PRO A 2 8.78 -23.72 12.01
N HIS A 3 7.79 -23.24 11.24
CA HIS A 3 7.61 -23.63 9.85
C HIS A 3 8.86 -23.24 9.05
N PRO A 4 9.27 -24.05 8.07
CA PRO A 4 10.43 -23.73 7.25
C PRO A 4 10.11 -22.43 6.49
N VAL A 5 10.86 -21.38 6.79
CA VAL A 5 10.96 -20.20 5.93
C VAL A 5 11.32 -20.72 4.55
N SER A 6 10.47 -20.49 3.56
CA SER A 6 10.77 -20.78 2.16
C SER A 6 12.20 -20.30 1.89
N GLN A 7 13.06 -21.19 1.42
CA GLN A 7 14.45 -20.85 1.16
C GLN A 7 14.46 -19.82 0.04
N ARG A 8 14.70 -18.55 0.41
CA ARG A 8 14.87 -17.46 -0.56
C ARG A 8 16.10 -17.73 -1.40
N THR A 9 16.00 -17.57 -2.69
CA THR A 9 17.15 -17.67 -3.60
C THR A 9 18.08 -16.49 -3.31
N PRO A 10 19.37 -16.71 -2.95
CA PRO A 10 20.32 -15.63 -2.75
C PRO A 10 20.36 -14.74 -4.00
N GLY A 11 20.24 -13.45 -3.83
CA GLY A 11 20.28 -12.47 -4.90
C GLY A 11 21.52 -11.58 -4.78
N SER A 12 21.90 -10.96 -5.90
CA SER A 12 22.93 -9.93 -5.93
C SER A 12 22.31 -8.56 -5.64
N THR A 13 23.11 -7.63 -5.10
CA THR A 13 22.71 -6.26 -4.80
C THR A 13 23.68 -5.25 -5.42
N ARG A 14 23.23 -4.00 -5.58
CA ARG A 14 24.04 -2.85 -5.97
C ARG A 14 24.00 -1.81 -4.85
N LEU A 15 25.16 -1.47 -4.32
CA LEU A 15 25.31 -0.37 -3.36
C LEU A 15 25.52 0.95 -4.10
N LEU A 16 24.79 1.98 -3.71
CA LEU A 16 24.99 3.38 -4.08
C LEU A 16 25.45 4.13 -2.82
N PRO A 17 26.77 4.36 -2.64
CA PRO A 17 27.31 5.03 -1.46
C PRO A 17 26.86 6.48 -1.32
N ALA A 18 26.79 6.97 -0.09
CA ALA A 18 26.38 8.35 0.25
C ALA A 18 27.24 9.44 -0.39
N ASP A 19 28.52 9.16 -0.64
CA ASP A 19 29.49 10.07 -1.27
C ASP A 19 29.43 10.08 -2.81
N THR A 20 28.50 9.33 -3.42
CA THR A 20 28.30 9.28 -4.87
C THR A 20 27.05 10.05 -5.31
N ASN A 21 26.93 10.33 -6.61
CA ASN A 21 25.69 10.83 -7.19
C ASN A 21 24.65 9.70 -7.25
N GLN A 22 23.89 9.52 -6.18
CA GLN A 22 22.91 8.45 -6.07
C GLN A 22 21.73 8.62 -7.03
N ALA A 23 21.36 9.85 -7.42
CA ALA A 23 20.30 10.06 -8.43
C ALA A 23 20.73 9.48 -9.79
N ARG A 24 21.98 9.70 -10.19
CA ARG A 24 22.57 9.07 -11.37
C ARG A 24 22.72 7.56 -11.19
N GLY A 25 23.16 7.12 -10.02
CA GLY A 25 23.25 5.70 -9.68
C GLY A 25 21.90 4.98 -9.76
N LEU A 26 20.80 5.62 -9.32
CA LEU A 26 19.43 5.12 -9.49
C LEU A 26 19.01 5.08 -10.96
N ALA A 27 19.42 6.07 -11.76
CA ALA A 27 19.15 6.10 -13.20
C ALA A 27 19.86 4.95 -13.93
N ASP A 28 21.14 4.74 -13.64
CA ASP A 28 21.91 3.59 -14.15
C ASP A 28 21.29 2.26 -13.72
N TYR A 29 20.92 2.15 -12.43
CA TYR A 29 20.27 0.96 -11.91
C TYR A 29 18.94 0.67 -12.61
N ALA A 30 18.05 1.66 -12.74
CA ALA A 30 16.74 1.48 -13.36
C ALA A 30 16.85 1.03 -14.82
N ARG A 31 17.78 1.64 -15.58
CA ARG A 31 18.04 1.27 -16.95
C ARG A 31 18.61 -0.15 -17.07
N ASP A 32 19.65 -0.46 -16.30
CA ASP A 32 20.26 -1.80 -16.31
C ASP A 32 19.26 -2.89 -15.91
N PHE A 33 18.42 -2.62 -14.89
CA PHE A 33 17.43 -3.57 -14.39
C PHE A 33 16.38 -3.95 -15.44
N LEU A 34 16.01 -3.02 -16.32
CA LEU A 34 15.03 -3.26 -17.39
C LEU A 34 15.67 -3.82 -18.66
N HIS A 35 16.87 -3.36 -19.05
CA HIS A 35 17.48 -3.72 -20.33
C HIS A 35 18.52 -4.86 -20.25
N HIS A 36 19.10 -5.08 -19.07
CA HIS A 36 20.07 -6.16 -18.80
C HIS A 36 19.66 -7.00 -17.59
N PRO A 37 18.44 -7.58 -17.61
CA PRO A 37 17.84 -8.16 -16.44
C PRO A 37 18.57 -9.42 -15.96
N GLN A 38 18.85 -9.46 -14.64
CA GLN A 38 19.18 -10.71 -13.97
C GLN A 38 17.90 -11.52 -13.70
N PRO A 39 17.97 -12.85 -13.56
CA PRO A 39 16.83 -13.67 -13.19
C PRO A 39 16.24 -13.23 -11.83
N VAL A 40 14.94 -12.99 -11.81
CA VAL A 40 14.16 -12.73 -10.58
C VAL A 40 13.61 -14.06 -10.07
N GLY A 41 13.59 -14.26 -8.75
CA GLY A 41 13.07 -15.47 -8.14
C GLY A 41 11.57 -15.65 -8.42
N ALA A 42 11.13 -16.90 -8.60
CA ALA A 42 9.72 -17.21 -8.83
C ALA A 42 8.84 -16.76 -7.65
N SER A 43 9.35 -16.78 -6.42
CA SER A 43 8.63 -16.30 -5.25
C SER A 43 8.41 -14.78 -5.29
N THR A 44 9.39 -14.02 -5.77
CA THR A 44 9.28 -12.57 -5.98
C THR A 44 8.22 -12.24 -7.04
N LEU A 45 8.25 -12.92 -8.19
CA LEU A 45 7.28 -12.68 -9.27
C LEU A 45 5.86 -13.06 -8.86
N GLY A 46 5.69 -14.21 -8.19
CA GLY A 46 4.38 -14.65 -7.69
C GLY A 46 3.79 -13.68 -6.66
N LEU A 47 4.63 -13.18 -5.75
CA LEU A 47 4.22 -12.19 -4.76
C LEU A 47 3.81 -10.85 -5.40
N LEU A 48 4.60 -10.38 -6.37
CA LEU A 48 4.34 -9.16 -7.13
C LEU A 48 3.02 -9.23 -7.89
N GLU A 49 2.78 -10.34 -8.59
CA GLU A 49 1.53 -10.56 -9.32
C GLU A 49 0.32 -10.59 -8.39
N ARG A 50 0.44 -11.21 -7.21
CA ARG A 50 -0.61 -11.21 -6.20
C ARG A 50 -0.91 -9.81 -5.66
N PHE A 51 0.10 -8.99 -5.40
CA PHE A 51 -0.09 -7.58 -5.04
C PHE A 51 -0.76 -6.78 -6.16
N HIS A 52 -0.46 -7.08 -7.42
CA HIS A 52 -1.13 -6.43 -8.54
C HIS A 52 -2.62 -6.81 -8.62
N VAL A 53 -2.95 -8.10 -8.55
CA VAL A 53 -4.35 -8.58 -8.54
C VAL A 53 -5.13 -7.96 -7.38
N ASP A 54 -4.55 -7.95 -6.18
CA ASP A 54 -5.13 -7.31 -4.99
C ASP A 54 -5.41 -5.81 -5.20
N SER A 55 -4.48 -5.10 -5.84
CA SER A 55 -4.64 -3.68 -6.19
C SER A 55 -5.80 -3.45 -7.15
N VAL A 56 -5.94 -4.31 -8.16
CA VAL A 56 -7.06 -4.23 -9.12
C VAL A 56 -8.39 -4.46 -8.40
N GLY A 57 -8.48 -5.47 -7.54
CA GLY A 57 -9.67 -5.72 -6.73
C GLY A 57 -10.10 -4.52 -5.90
N CYS A 58 -9.14 -3.85 -5.24
CA CYS A 58 -9.39 -2.61 -4.50
C CYS A 58 -9.93 -1.50 -5.42
N GLY A 59 -9.29 -1.28 -6.57
CA GLY A 59 -9.66 -0.21 -7.51
C GLY A 59 -11.03 -0.43 -8.16
N VAL A 60 -11.31 -1.64 -8.61
CA VAL A 60 -12.60 -2.03 -9.20
C VAL A 60 -13.74 -1.84 -8.19
N SER A 61 -13.56 -2.30 -6.96
CA SER A 61 -14.53 -2.11 -5.88
C SER A 61 -14.79 -0.63 -5.60
N ALA A 62 -13.76 0.20 -5.55
CA ALA A 62 -13.89 1.63 -5.27
C ALA A 62 -14.71 2.35 -6.36
N LEU A 63 -14.46 2.02 -7.61
CA LEU A 63 -15.17 2.60 -8.76
C LEU A 63 -16.62 2.13 -8.82
N ALA A 64 -16.88 0.82 -8.68
CA ALA A 64 -18.24 0.28 -8.71
C ALA A 64 -19.14 0.86 -7.62
N ARG A 65 -18.57 1.24 -6.48
CA ARG A 65 -19.29 1.87 -5.36
C ARG A 65 -19.36 3.40 -5.47
N GLY A 66 -18.83 3.99 -6.54
CA GLY A 66 -18.88 5.43 -6.77
C GLY A 66 -18.12 6.23 -5.72
N ALA A 67 -17.01 5.71 -5.19
CA ALA A 67 -16.19 6.44 -4.23
C ALA A 67 -15.73 7.79 -4.81
N ASN A 68 -15.75 8.85 -3.98
CA ASN A 68 -15.69 10.23 -4.49
C ASN A 68 -14.38 10.55 -5.21
N ALA A 69 -13.22 10.38 -4.56
CA ALA A 69 -11.94 10.74 -5.15
C ALA A 69 -11.65 10.00 -6.47
N PRO A 70 -11.76 8.64 -6.53
CA PRO A 70 -11.58 7.90 -7.78
C PRO A 70 -12.55 8.34 -8.88
N THR A 71 -13.82 8.59 -8.54
CA THR A 71 -14.83 9.02 -9.51
C THR A 71 -14.51 10.39 -10.10
N VAL A 72 -14.06 11.35 -9.27
CA VAL A 72 -13.67 12.69 -9.72
C VAL A 72 -12.45 12.61 -10.62
N LEU A 73 -11.38 11.92 -10.20
CA LEU A 73 -10.14 11.81 -10.96
C LEU A 73 -10.34 10.99 -12.25
N ARG A 74 -11.19 9.97 -12.23
CA ARG A 74 -11.53 9.21 -13.42
C ARG A 74 -12.30 10.07 -14.43
N ARG A 75 -13.24 10.90 -13.98
CA ARG A 75 -13.96 11.84 -14.86
C ARG A 75 -12.99 12.83 -15.50
N GLU A 76 -12.04 13.35 -14.74
CA GLU A 76 -10.97 14.22 -15.25
C GLU A 76 -10.12 13.49 -16.31
N ALA A 77 -9.74 12.24 -16.04
CA ALA A 77 -8.98 11.42 -16.99
C ALA A 77 -9.77 11.19 -18.29
N LEU A 78 -11.04 10.81 -18.19
CA LEU A 78 -11.91 10.57 -19.35
C LEU A 78 -12.19 11.84 -20.18
N ALA A 79 -12.04 13.03 -19.60
CA ALA A 79 -12.13 14.30 -20.33
C ALA A 79 -10.82 14.65 -21.08
N SER A 80 -9.73 13.92 -20.86
CA SER A 80 -8.45 14.12 -21.51
C SER A 80 -8.27 13.22 -22.75
N ALA A 81 -7.27 13.53 -23.57
CA ALA A 81 -6.85 12.70 -24.69
C ALA A 81 -5.34 12.48 -24.65
N PRO A 82 -4.84 11.35 -25.19
CA PRO A 82 -3.41 11.14 -25.38
C PRO A 82 -2.80 12.26 -26.23
N ALA A 83 -1.53 12.59 -25.97
CA ALA A 83 -0.77 13.44 -26.87
C ALA A 83 -0.65 12.77 -28.26
N VAL A 84 -0.45 13.58 -29.29
CA VAL A 84 -0.26 13.05 -30.66
C VAL A 84 0.93 12.09 -30.69
N GLY A 85 0.71 10.89 -31.22
CA GLY A 85 1.71 9.82 -31.28
C GLY A 85 1.87 8.99 -30.01
N SER A 86 1.18 9.33 -28.90
CA SER A 86 1.15 8.54 -27.67
C SER A 86 0.01 7.50 -27.71
N ARG A 87 0.26 6.31 -27.17
CA ARG A 87 -0.78 5.28 -26.96
C ARG A 87 -1.72 5.62 -25.79
N GLY A 88 -1.28 6.51 -24.88
CA GLY A 88 -2.03 6.88 -23.69
C GLY A 88 -2.14 5.76 -22.65
N ALA A 89 -2.97 5.97 -21.63
CA ALA A 89 -3.34 4.97 -20.62
C ALA A 89 -4.80 4.53 -20.81
N ILE A 90 -5.13 3.29 -20.43
CA ILE A 90 -6.51 2.81 -20.27
C ILE A 90 -6.80 2.76 -18.77
N CYS A 91 -7.76 3.55 -18.31
CA CYS A 91 -8.24 3.48 -16.93
C CYS A 91 -9.04 2.21 -16.67
N PHE A 92 -9.13 1.77 -15.42
CA PHE A 92 -10.02 0.67 -15.01
C PHE A 92 -11.43 0.86 -15.60
N GLY A 93 -11.85 -0.11 -16.40
CA GLY A 93 -13.18 -0.12 -17.02
C GLY A 93 -13.39 0.85 -18.18
N ALA A 94 -12.36 1.55 -18.66
CA ALA A 94 -12.46 2.44 -19.82
C ALA A 94 -12.22 1.70 -21.12
N ARG A 95 -12.84 2.19 -22.22
CA ARG A 95 -12.68 1.63 -23.57
C ARG A 95 -11.75 2.46 -24.45
N ARG A 96 -11.51 3.70 -24.09
CA ARG A 96 -10.65 4.61 -24.88
C ARG A 96 -9.44 5.06 -24.07
N PRO A 97 -8.31 5.30 -24.74
CA PRO A 97 -7.14 5.83 -24.08
C PRO A 97 -7.32 7.29 -23.68
N VAL A 98 -6.65 7.65 -22.58
CA VAL A 98 -6.60 9.00 -22.01
C VAL A 98 -5.16 9.48 -21.88
N ALA A 99 -4.93 10.74 -21.51
CA ALA A 99 -3.59 11.22 -21.16
C ALA A 99 -2.98 10.35 -20.06
N ILE A 100 -1.71 9.95 -20.22
CA ILE A 100 -1.05 8.95 -19.34
C ILE A 100 -1.11 9.38 -17.88
N GLU A 101 -0.70 10.61 -17.60
CA GLU A 101 -0.65 11.17 -16.26
C GLU A 101 -2.03 11.21 -15.59
N LYS A 102 -3.08 11.47 -16.35
CA LYS A 102 -4.47 11.50 -15.86
C LYS A 102 -5.02 10.10 -15.60
N GLY A 103 -4.74 9.16 -16.51
CA GLY A 103 -5.13 7.75 -16.32
C GLY A 103 -4.45 7.14 -15.10
N VAL A 104 -3.16 7.39 -14.92
CA VAL A 104 -2.41 6.93 -13.75
C VAL A 104 -2.97 7.51 -12.45
N ALA A 105 -3.31 8.81 -12.42
CA ALA A 105 -3.91 9.43 -11.24
C ALA A 105 -5.28 8.81 -10.90
N ALA A 106 -6.13 8.58 -11.91
CA ALA A 106 -7.43 7.96 -11.70
C ALA A 106 -7.32 6.55 -11.09
N ASP A 107 -6.48 5.70 -11.67
CA ASP A 107 -6.34 4.31 -11.24
C ASP A 107 -5.60 4.19 -9.89
N ALA A 108 -4.55 4.96 -9.66
CA ALA A 108 -3.86 4.99 -8.37
C ALA A 108 -4.78 5.46 -7.23
N SER A 109 -5.67 6.42 -7.50
CA SER A 109 -6.71 6.83 -6.53
C SER A 109 -7.68 5.70 -6.23
N ALA A 110 -8.13 4.96 -7.25
CA ALA A 110 -9.03 3.84 -7.08
C ALA A 110 -8.40 2.72 -6.24
N VAL A 111 -7.15 2.35 -6.54
CA VAL A 111 -6.40 1.34 -5.77
C VAL A 111 -6.28 1.73 -4.29
N ARG A 112 -6.00 3.01 -4.01
CA ARG A 112 -5.72 3.49 -2.65
C ARG A 112 -6.96 3.77 -1.82
N GLU A 113 -8.14 3.93 -2.44
CA GLU A 113 -9.35 4.48 -1.82
C GLU A 113 -9.76 3.74 -0.53
N TRP A 114 -9.76 2.41 -0.56
CA TRP A 114 -10.21 1.60 0.59
C TRP A 114 -9.17 1.42 1.70
N ASP A 115 -7.94 1.91 1.50
CA ASP A 115 -6.81 1.61 2.41
C ASP A 115 -6.62 0.10 2.66
N SER A 116 -6.93 -0.73 1.66
CA SER A 116 -6.90 -2.18 1.69
C SER A 116 -5.80 -2.82 0.83
N ASN A 117 -5.12 -2.02 0.03
CA ASN A 117 -3.97 -2.44 -0.78
C ASN A 117 -2.73 -2.70 0.08
N GLY A 118 -1.71 -3.35 -0.49
CA GLY A 118 -0.48 -3.72 0.19
C GLY A 118 0.28 -2.56 0.83
N THR A 119 1.08 -2.85 1.83
CA THR A 119 1.87 -1.86 2.58
C THR A 119 3.24 -2.40 2.97
N ASN A 120 4.17 -1.51 3.28
CA ASN A 120 5.53 -1.83 3.70
C ASN A 120 6.01 -0.83 4.77
N PHE A 121 6.81 -1.31 5.72
CA PHE A 121 7.35 -0.49 6.81
C PHE A 121 8.80 -0.06 6.63
N GLY A 122 9.47 -0.42 5.52
CA GLY A 122 10.86 -0.04 5.30
C GLY A 122 11.81 -0.59 6.37
N HIS A 123 11.86 -1.91 6.52
CA HIS A 123 12.64 -2.60 7.54
C HIS A 123 13.58 -3.63 6.93
N ASP A 124 14.83 -3.63 7.37
CA ASP A 124 15.82 -4.68 7.07
C ASP A 124 16.65 -4.96 8.32
N ALA A 125 16.24 -5.98 9.08
CA ALA A 125 16.90 -6.37 10.34
C ALA A 125 18.36 -6.83 10.13
N ALA A 126 18.66 -7.47 9.01
CA ALA A 126 20.00 -7.97 8.70
C ALA A 126 21.01 -6.81 8.53
N LYS A 127 20.52 -5.65 8.11
CA LYS A 127 21.32 -4.43 7.93
C LYS A 127 21.15 -3.44 9.08
N GLY A 128 20.42 -3.80 10.13
CA GLY A 128 20.11 -2.89 11.25
C GLY A 128 19.24 -1.70 10.87
N ARG A 129 18.49 -1.80 9.78
CA ARG A 129 17.64 -0.72 9.28
C ARG A 129 16.23 -0.83 9.84
N THR A 130 15.76 0.24 10.48
CA THR A 130 14.48 0.28 11.19
C THR A 130 13.74 1.61 10.93
N ALA A 131 13.79 2.12 9.70
CA ALA A 131 13.22 3.42 9.37
C ALA A 131 11.70 3.51 9.61
N GLY A 132 10.96 2.40 9.47
CA GLY A 132 9.56 2.35 9.86
C GLY A 132 8.64 3.22 9.01
N GLU A 133 8.86 3.28 7.70
CA GLU A 133 8.02 4.03 6.77
C GLU A 133 6.99 3.12 6.10
N PHE A 134 5.84 3.72 5.77
CA PHE A 134 4.82 3.03 4.98
C PHE A 134 5.14 3.13 3.49
N GLY A 135 5.07 2.02 2.79
CA GLY A 135 5.01 1.96 1.35
C GLY A 135 3.74 1.25 0.91
N HIS A 136 3.26 1.52 -0.31
CA HIS A 136 2.05 0.93 -0.87
C HIS A 136 2.24 0.59 -2.34
N ASN A 137 1.47 -0.37 -2.85
CA ASN A 137 1.46 -0.78 -4.27
C ASN A 137 0.46 0.01 -5.13
N ASP A 138 0.03 1.17 -4.67
CA ASP A 138 -0.84 2.12 -5.39
C ASP A 138 -0.17 2.85 -6.56
N PHE A 139 1.13 2.62 -6.78
CA PHE A 139 1.90 3.13 -7.93
C PHE A 139 1.96 2.17 -9.13
N TYR A 140 1.39 0.96 -9.05
CA TYR A 140 1.39 0.01 -10.17
C TYR A 140 0.71 0.52 -11.44
N PRO A 141 -0.31 1.40 -11.41
CA PRO A 141 -0.84 2.04 -12.62
C PRO A 141 0.22 2.79 -13.43
N VAL A 142 1.31 3.29 -12.79
CA VAL A 142 2.45 3.89 -13.52
C VAL A 142 3.14 2.87 -14.42
N ALA A 143 3.37 1.66 -13.89
CA ALA A 143 4.01 0.58 -14.65
C ALA A 143 3.16 0.15 -15.85
N LEU A 144 1.84 -0.01 -15.64
CA LEU A 144 0.90 -0.40 -16.71
C LEU A 144 0.83 0.67 -17.82
N ALA A 145 0.73 1.94 -17.43
CA ALA A 145 0.67 3.04 -18.38
C ALA A 145 1.98 3.16 -19.17
N ALA A 146 3.14 3.02 -18.52
CA ALA A 146 4.44 3.03 -19.17
C ALA A 146 4.60 1.79 -20.09
N ALA A 147 4.16 0.61 -19.67
CA ALA A 147 4.20 -0.60 -20.47
C ALA A 147 3.36 -0.48 -21.73
N ARG A 148 2.13 0.04 -21.62
CA ARG A 148 1.27 0.30 -22.77
C ARG A 148 1.92 1.28 -23.75
N GLU A 149 2.47 2.37 -23.26
CA GLU A 149 3.13 3.38 -24.09
C GLU A 149 4.38 2.84 -24.79
N ALA A 150 5.21 2.07 -24.08
CA ALA A 150 6.45 1.51 -24.61
C ALA A 150 6.25 0.20 -25.41
N GLY A 151 5.09 -0.44 -25.33
CA GLY A 151 4.84 -1.74 -25.95
C GLY A 151 5.57 -2.88 -25.24
N LEU A 152 5.47 -2.94 -23.91
CA LEU A 152 6.06 -4.00 -23.08
C LEU A 152 5.05 -5.14 -22.88
N ASP A 153 5.55 -6.36 -22.82
CA ASP A 153 4.79 -7.56 -22.46
C ASP A 153 4.54 -7.65 -20.93
N GLY A 154 3.84 -8.71 -20.50
CA GLY A 154 3.49 -8.90 -19.10
C GLY A 154 4.68 -9.09 -18.18
N ASP A 155 5.69 -9.86 -18.60
CA ASP A 155 6.88 -10.13 -17.80
C ASP A 155 7.76 -8.87 -17.65
N GLN A 156 7.85 -8.08 -18.71
CA GLN A 156 8.52 -6.77 -18.68
C GLN A 156 7.75 -5.78 -17.79
N THR A 157 6.42 -5.81 -17.84
CA THR A 157 5.57 -4.96 -16.97
C THR A 157 5.74 -5.30 -15.49
N LEU A 158 5.80 -6.58 -15.14
CA LEU A 158 6.12 -7.02 -13.77
C LEU A 158 7.48 -6.50 -13.32
N ARG A 159 8.48 -6.45 -14.20
CA ARG A 159 9.78 -5.86 -13.88
C ARG A 159 9.71 -4.36 -13.61
N VAL A 160 8.90 -3.61 -14.34
CA VAL A 160 8.68 -2.18 -14.05
C VAL A 160 8.01 -1.98 -12.68
N MET A 161 7.03 -2.81 -12.33
CA MET A 161 6.40 -2.80 -11.00
C MET A 161 7.42 -3.11 -9.90
N LEU A 162 8.24 -4.16 -10.08
CA LEU A 162 9.27 -4.54 -9.12
C LEU A 162 10.30 -3.44 -8.94
N LEU A 163 10.68 -2.74 -10.01
CA LEU A 163 11.60 -1.61 -9.95
C LEU A 163 11.05 -0.45 -9.10
N ILE A 164 9.74 -0.15 -9.24
CA ILE A 164 9.06 0.85 -8.40
C ILE A 164 9.09 0.43 -6.93
N ASP A 165 8.74 -0.81 -6.63
CA ASP A 165 8.70 -1.31 -5.26
C ASP A 165 10.08 -1.38 -4.62
N GLU A 166 11.10 -1.78 -5.39
CA GLU A 166 12.47 -1.86 -4.90
C GLU A 166 13.02 -0.49 -4.55
N ILE A 167 12.98 0.47 -5.47
CA ILE A 167 13.50 1.82 -5.21
C ILE A 167 12.75 2.47 -4.03
N ARG A 168 11.43 2.39 -4.03
CA ARG A 168 10.62 2.97 -2.97
C ARG A 168 10.86 2.30 -1.61
N GLY A 169 10.87 0.97 -1.58
CA GLY A 169 11.09 0.19 -0.36
C GLY A 169 12.47 0.47 0.24
N ARG A 170 13.52 0.52 -0.58
CA ARG A 170 14.88 0.80 -0.10
C ARG A 170 15.05 2.25 0.38
N LEU A 171 14.41 3.22 -0.27
CA LEU A 171 14.38 4.59 0.24
C LEU A 171 13.64 4.66 1.58
N ALA A 172 12.54 3.92 1.75
CA ALA A 172 11.83 3.84 3.03
C ALA A 172 12.67 3.23 4.16
N GLU A 173 13.54 2.26 3.85
CA GLU A 173 14.46 1.66 4.84
C GLU A 173 15.51 2.65 5.38
N VAL A 174 15.94 3.62 4.58
CA VAL A 174 17.08 4.48 4.91
C VAL A 174 16.69 5.90 5.28
N PHE A 175 15.48 6.36 4.92
CA PHE A 175 15.06 7.73 5.17
C PHE A 175 13.59 7.83 5.61
N PRO A 176 13.33 8.01 6.93
CA PRO A 176 11.98 8.02 7.51
C PRO A 176 11.29 9.38 7.29
N LEU A 177 10.62 9.58 6.17
CA LEU A 177 9.95 10.84 5.78
C LEU A 177 8.98 11.37 6.84
N ARG A 178 8.32 10.47 7.59
CA ARG A 178 7.40 10.85 8.67
C ARG A 178 8.06 11.75 9.72
N ASN A 179 9.33 11.53 10.02
CA ASN A 179 10.06 12.32 11.04
C ASN A 179 10.19 13.79 10.62
N TYR A 180 9.99 14.10 9.35
CA TYR A 180 10.09 15.45 8.79
C TYR A 180 8.73 15.99 8.34
N ALA A 181 7.63 15.40 8.81
CA ALA A 181 6.26 15.74 8.43
C ALA A 181 6.00 15.65 6.91
N ILE A 182 6.77 14.82 6.20
CA ILE A 182 6.62 14.53 4.78
C ILE A 182 5.90 13.18 4.61
N ASP A 183 5.01 13.09 3.63
CA ASP A 183 4.27 11.87 3.36
C ASP A 183 5.12 10.86 2.57
N HIS A 184 4.94 9.57 2.89
CA HIS A 184 5.68 8.46 2.28
C HIS A 184 5.50 8.37 0.76
N VAL A 185 4.47 8.97 0.19
CA VAL A 185 4.22 8.97 -1.26
C VAL A 185 5.30 9.71 -2.06
N HIS A 186 6.13 10.53 -1.40
CA HIS A 186 7.31 11.12 -2.04
C HIS A 186 8.29 10.06 -2.56
N HIS A 187 8.60 9.02 -1.77
CA HIS A 187 9.45 7.91 -2.23
C HIS A 187 8.82 7.17 -3.42
N GLY A 188 7.47 7.00 -3.40
CA GLY A 188 6.72 6.45 -4.52
C GLY A 188 6.84 7.31 -5.78
N ALA A 189 6.79 8.63 -5.66
CA ALA A 189 6.98 9.54 -6.79
C ALA A 189 8.40 9.46 -7.37
N VAL A 190 9.44 9.42 -6.52
CA VAL A 190 10.84 9.25 -6.95
C VAL A 190 11.03 7.94 -7.71
N ALA A 191 10.55 6.83 -7.15
CA ALA A 191 10.64 5.50 -7.75
C ALA A 191 9.88 5.44 -9.08
N SER A 192 8.66 5.97 -9.11
CA SER A 192 7.81 6.00 -10.29
C SER A 192 8.40 6.86 -11.41
N ALA A 193 9.02 8.00 -11.10
CA ALA A 193 9.67 8.83 -12.10
C ALA A 193 10.86 8.11 -12.74
N ALA A 194 11.69 7.45 -11.92
CA ALA A 194 12.81 6.66 -12.41
C ALA A 194 12.36 5.49 -13.30
N ALA A 195 11.40 4.68 -12.80
CA ALA A 195 10.92 3.50 -13.50
C ALA A 195 10.15 3.85 -14.79
N CYS A 196 9.30 4.89 -14.76
CA CYS A 196 8.57 5.37 -15.93
C CYS A 196 9.52 5.89 -17.02
N ALA A 197 10.49 6.74 -16.66
CA ALA A 197 11.46 7.26 -17.61
C ALA A 197 12.32 6.15 -18.22
N ALA A 198 12.76 5.17 -17.42
CA ALA A 198 13.50 4.00 -17.89
C ALA A 198 12.69 3.10 -18.82
N ALA A 199 11.43 2.80 -18.46
CA ALA A 199 10.53 1.97 -19.26
C ALA A 199 10.19 2.62 -20.61
N LEU A 200 10.14 3.96 -20.67
CA LEU A 200 9.92 4.73 -21.89
C LEU A 200 11.20 4.96 -22.71
N GLY A 201 12.31 4.28 -22.38
CA GLY A 201 13.56 4.32 -23.13
C GLY A 201 14.48 5.50 -22.82
N GLY A 202 14.28 6.16 -21.67
CA GLY A 202 15.14 7.25 -21.22
C GLY A 202 16.60 6.82 -21.02
N ASP A 203 17.52 7.69 -21.40
CA ASP A 203 18.92 7.53 -21.02
C ASP A 203 19.14 7.94 -19.55
N VAL A 204 20.35 7.72 -19.06
CA VAL A 204 20.71 8.01 -17.67
C VAL A 204 20.47 9.49 -17.32
N ASP A 205 20.76 10.41 -18.25
CA ASP A 205 20.59 11.83 -18.03
C ASP A 205 19.12 12.24 -17.94
N ALA A 206 18.24 11.64 -18.75
CA ALA A 206 16.80 11.87 -18.69
C ALA A 206 16.21 11.31 -17.39
N ILE A 207 16.60 10.08 -16.99
CA ILE A 207 16.10 9.47 -15.75
C ILE A 207 16.56 10.26 -14.52
N GLU A 208 17.84 10.65 -14.45
CA GLU A 208 18.35 11.51 -13.38
C GLU A 208 17.61 12.86 -13.32
N SER A 209 17.29 13.45 -14.49
CA SER A 209 16.51 14.69 -14.56
C SER A 209 15.09 14.51 -14.02
N ALA A 210 14.43 13.39 -14.32
CA ALA A 210 13.10 13.08 -13.78
C ALA A 210 13.12 12.95 -12.25
N ILE A 211 14.10 12.21 -11.71
CA ILE A 211 14.32 12.09 -10.26
C ILE A 211 14.55 13.47 -9.64
N GLY A 212 15.45 14.26 -10.23
CA GLY A 212 15.77 15.59 -9.73
C GLY A 212 14.58 16.54 -9.71
N MET A 213 13.73 16.51 -10.74
CA MET A 213 12.48 17.30 -10.77
C MET A 213 11.54 16.93 -9.64
N VAL A 214 11.33 15.64 -9.38
CA VAL A 214 10.44 15.19 -8.29
C VAL A 214 10.98 15.65 -6.94
N VAL A 215 12.26 15.38 -6.65
CA VAL A 215 12.86 15.73 -5.35
C VAL A 215 12.90 17.24 -5.11
N ALA A 216 13.09 18.04 -6.16
CA ALA A 216 13.19 19.50 -6.04
C ALA A 216 11.84 20.20 -5.95
N HIS A 217 10.79 19.70 -6.63
CA HIS A 217 9.54 20.43 -6.84
C HIS A 217 8.34 19.82 -6.13
N TYR A 218 8.43 18.56 -5.65
CA TYR A 218 7.28 17.87 -5.08
C TYR A 218 7.55 17.38 -3.66
N VAL A 219 7.01 18.08 -2.68
CA VAL A 219 7.09 17.71 -1.26
C VAL A 219 5.68 17.58 -0.69
N PRO A 220 5.12 16.36 -0.66
CA PRO A 220 3.78 16.14 -0.09
C PRO A 220 3.88 16.16 1.45
N TYR A 221 3.29 17.16 2.08
CA TYR A 221 3.29 17.25 3.54
C TYR A 221 2.21 16.35 4.17
N ARG A 222 2.49 15.85 5.37
CA ARG A 222 1.55 15.03 6.15
C ARG A 222 0.29 15.77 6.63
N ALA A 223 0.16 17.06 6.31
CA ALA A 223 -1.09 17.80 6.52
C ALA A 223 -2.33 17.12 5.91
N ILE A 224 -2.16 16.34 4.84
CA ILE A 224 -3.22 15.51 4.23
C ILE A 224 -3.74 14.38 5.14
N ARG A 225 -2.98 14.05 6.21
CA ARG A 225 -3.31 13.00 7.21
C ARG A 225 -3.59 13.59 8.60
N ALA A 226 -3.58 14.92 8.73
CA ALA A 226 -3.83 15.62 9.98
C ALA A 226 -5.29 16.07 10.09
N GLY A 227 -5.74 16.29 11.32
CA GLY A 227 -7.07 16.80 11.64
C GLY A 227 -8.02 15.74 12.16
N HIS A 228 -9.18 16.21 12.65
CA HIS A 228 -10.19 15.34 13.27
C HIS A 228 -10.89 14.43 12.25
N GLN A 229 -11.11 14.93 11.05
CA GLN A 229 -11.72 14.16 9.95
C GLN A 229 -10.79 14.18 8.73
N LEU A 230 -10.54 13.02 8.16
CA LEU A 230 -9.76 12.87 6.94
C LEU A 230 -10.65 13.13 5.71
N SER A 231 -10.02 13.62 4.64
CA SER A 231 -10.66 13.96 3.36
C SER A 231 -10.13 13.08 2.22
N ASP A 232 -10.70 13.29 1.03
CA ASP A 232 -10.26 12.63 -0.22
C ASP A 232 -8.74 12.76 -0.48
N SER A 233 -8.12 13.88 -0.06
CA SER A 233 -6.69 14.10 -0.22
C SER A 233 -5.82 13.01 0.42
N LYS A 234 -6.32 12.32 1.47
CA LYS A 234 -5.61 11.19 2.10
C LYS A 234 -5.52 9.99 1.14
N GLY A 235 -6.64 9.59 0.54
CA GLY A 235 -6.68 8.49 -0.43
C GLY A 235 -6.00 8.87 -1.75
N ALA A 236 -6.21 10.09 -2.24
CA ALA A 236 -5.64 10.57 -3.51
C ALA A 236 -4.15 10.96 -3.43
N SER A 237 -3.49 10.90 -2.28
CA SER A 237 -2.09 11.35 -2.13
C SER A 237 -1.12 10.62 -3.07
N ALA A 238 -1.24 9.30 -3.20
CA ALA A 238 -0.43 8.52 -4.13
C ALA A 238 -0.77 8.82 -5.59
N ALA A 239 -2.05 9.05 -5.90
CA ALA A 239 -2.51 9.42 -7.23
C ALA A 239 -1.86 10.71 -7.75
N LEU A 240 -1.89 11.77 -6.93
CA LEU A 240 -1.25 13.04 -7.26
C LEU A 240 0.27 12.91 -7.35
N SER A 241 0.87 12.06 -6.52
CA SER A 241 2.30 11.75 -6.56
C SER A 241 2.69 11.02 -7.85
N ALA A 242 1.88 10.06 -8.28
CA ALA A 242 2.09 9.30 -9.51
C ALA A 242 1.91 10.18 -10.76
N GLU A 243 0.94 11.09 -10.76
CA GLU A 243 0.74 12.09 -11.82
C GLU A 243 1.98 12.97 -12.00
N VAL A 244 2.51 13.50 -10.89
CA VAL A 244 3.75 14.31 -10.90
C VAL A 244 4.93 13.50 -11.42
N ALA A 245 5.08 12.25 -10.99
CA ALA A 245 6.17 11.37 -11.41
C ALA A 245 6.16 11.10 -12.93
N VAL A 246 4.99 10.74 -13.48
CA VAL A 246 4.82 10.53 -14.93
C VAL A 246 5.06 11.82 -15.71
N SER A 247 4.56 12.96 -15.21
CA SER A 247 4.80 14.26 -15.83
C SER A 247 6.28 14.62 -15.85
N ALA A 248 7.03 14.35 -14.76
CA ALA A 248 8.47 14.58 -14.69
C ALA A 248 9.23 13.67 -15.67
N ALA A 249 8.88 12.37 -15.73
CA ALA A 249 9.47 11.43 -16.69
C ALA A 249 9.27 11.90 -18.15
N ARG A 250 8.03 12.24 -18.52
CA ARG A 250 7.72 12.68 -19.89
C ARG A 250 8.42 14.02 -20.27
N ARG A 251 8.50 14.96 -19.33
CA ARG A 251 9.23 16.22 -19.54
C ARG A 251 10.73 15.97 -19.78
N SER A 252 11.35 15.10 -18.97
CA SER A 252 12.78 14.79 -19.15
C SER A 252 13.06 14.11 -20.48
N LEU A 253 12.20 13.19 -20.92
CA LEU A 253 12.27 12.55 -22.23
C LEU A 253 12.06 13.53 -23.39
N ALA A 254 11.33 14.61 -23.17
CA ALA A 254 11.18 15.72 -24.12
C ALA A 254 12.34 16.74 -24.07
N GLY A 255 13.41 16.47 -23.31
CA GLY A 255 14.60 17.30 -23.23
C GLY A 255 14.58 18.34 -22.10
N PHE A 256 13.61 18.30 -21.18
CA PHE A 256 13.66 19.16 -20.00
C PHE A 256 14.74 18.67 -19.03
N ILE A 257 15.67 19.56 -18.68
CA ILE A 257 16.79 19.25 -17.79
C ILE A 257 16.41 19.58 -16.35
N GLY A 258 16.27 18.54 -15.52
CA GLY A 258 16.07 18.66 -14.08
C GLY A 258 17.38 18.83 -13.30
N PRO A 259 17.30 19.18 -12.00
CA PRO A 259 18.47 19.25 -11.13
C PRO A 259 19.21 17.91 -11.07
N LYS A 260 20.53 17.97 -11.14
CA LYS A 260 21.41 16.80 -11.05
C LYS A 260 21.92 16.64 -9.63
N ASP A 261 22.32 15.41 -9.28
CA ASP A 261 22.92 15.06 -7.99
C ASP A 261 22.11 15.56 -6.78
N ILE A 262 20.80 15.43 -6.88
CA ILE A 262 19.83 16.08 -5.99
C ILE A 262 19.88 15.55 -4.55
N PHE A 263 20.30 14.29 -4.31
CA PHE A 263 20.37 13.71 -2.96
C PHE A 263 21.47 14.33 -2.10
N ARG A 264 22.57 14.79 -2.72
CA ARG A 264 23.68 15.48 -2.04
C ARG A 264 23.49 17.00 -1.95
N ASN A 265 22.43 17.56 -2.55
CA ASN A 265 22.18 19.00 -2.54
C ASN A 265 21.69 19.46 -1.15
N PRO A 266 22.39 20.40 -0.47
CA PRO A 266 22.04 20.84 0.88
C PRO A 266 20.71 21.61 0.97
N LEU A 267 20.19 22.09 -0.14
CA LEU A 267 18.90 22.80 -0.22
C LEU A 267 17.74 21.87 -0.57
N ALA A 268 18.03 20.62 -0.98
CA ALA A 268 17.01 19.65 -1.33
C ALA A 268 16.58 18.80 -0.12
N LEU A 269 15.46 18.11 -0.25
CA LEU A 269 14.70 17.43 0.79
C LEU A 269 15.58 16.62 1.75
N TYR A 270 16.46 15.76 1.23
CA TYR A 270 17.18 14.79 2.06
C TYR A 270 18.20 15.44 2.96
N ARG A 271 19.18 16.17 2.42
CA ARG A 271 20.20 16.87 3.20
C ARG A 271 19.67 18.05 4.00
N ARG A 272 18.60 18.68 3.53
CA ARG A 272 17.94 19.76 4.28
C ARG A 272 17.40 19.27 5.61
N ASN A 273 16.87 18.05 5.67
CA ASN A 273 16.27 17.45 6.87
C ASN A 273 17.29 16.68 7.72
N VAL A 274 18.32 16.08 7.09
CA VAL A 274 19.38 15.35 7.78
C VAL A 274 20.74 15.91 7.38
N PRO A 275 21.34 16.78 8.19
CA PRO A 275 22.70 17.27 7.94
C PRO A 275 23.70 16.12 7.91
N CYS A 276 24.57 16.14 6.92
CA CYS A 276 25.66 15.18 6.74
C CYS A 276 26.91 15.90 6.18
N PRO A 277 28.10 15.27 6.17
CA PRO A 277 29.32 15.85 5.62
C PRO A 277 29.14 16.38 4.21
N ASP A 278 29.93 17.40 3.85
CA ASP A 278 29.89 17.96 2.50
C ASP A 278 30.21 16.91 1.44
N GLY A 279 29.47 16.95 0.35
CA GLY A 279 29.60 15.98 -0.75
C GLY A 279 28.92 14.63 -0.48
N GLN A 280 28.20 14.46 0.63
CA GLN A 280 27.47 13.24 0.95
C GLN A 280 25.96 13.48 0.96
N SER A 281 25.18 12.40 0.72
CA SER A 281 23.78 12.26 1.10
C SER A 281 23.67 11.68 2.52
N PRO A 282 22.50 11.69 3.16
CA PRO A 282 22.36 11.18 4.53
C PRO A 282 22.33 9.64 4.66
N PHE A 283 22.46 8.87 3.59
CA PHE A 283 22.36 7.42 3.61
C PHE A 283 23.10 6.74 2.46
N ASP A 284 23.52 5.50 2.68
CA ASP A 284 23.83 4.55 1.62
C ASP A 284 22.55 3.89 1.13
N LEU A 285 22.42 3.63 -0.17
CA LEU A 285 21.26 2.97 -0.76
C LEU A 285 21.67 1.66 -1.43
N GLU A 286 21.11 0.56 -1.00
CA GLU A 286 21.38 -0.76 -1.57
C GLU A 286 20.14 -1.34 -2.23
N LEU A 287 20.27 -1.79 -3.47
CA LEU A 287 19.18 -2.22 -4.35
C LEU A 287 19.39 -3.66 -4.80
N GLY A 288 18.33 -4.47 -4.83
CA GLY A 288 18.34 -5.83 -5.35
C GLY A 288 18.50 -5.86 -6.86
N LEU A 289 19.28 -6.83 -7.37
CA LEU A 289 19.49 -7.03 -8.80
C LEU A 289 18.83 -8.29 -9.33
N GLY A 290 18.67 -9.33 -8.50
CA GLY A 290 18.14 -10.62 -8.92
C GLY A 290 17.82 -11.55 -7.75
N GLY A 291 17.36 -12.76 -8.04
CA GLY A 291 16.90 -13.72 -7.03
C GLY A 291 15.70 -13.19 -6.25
N ASP A 292 15.73 -13.34 -4.93
CA ASP A 292 14.71 -12.88 -3.99
C ASP A 292 15.24 -11.73 -3.07
N ALA A 293 16.20 -10.92 -3.56
CA ALA A 293 16.84 -9.87 -2.76
C ALA A 293 16.04 -8.54 -2.72
N PHE A 294 14.77 -8.56 -3.05
CA PHE A 294 13.95 -7.37 -3.25
C PHE A 294 13.12 -6.97 -2.01
N ALA A 295 12.87 -5.66 -1.89
CA ALA A 295 12.08 -5.07 -0.81
C ALA A 295 10.64 -5.59 -0.73
N ILE A 296 10.07 -6.09 -1.82
CA ILE A 296 8.71 -6.64 -1.86
C ILE A 296 8.49 -7.77 -0.85
N HIS A 297 9.53 -8.52 -0.47
CA HIS A 297 9.44 -9.57 0.55
C HIS A 297 9.18 -9.05 1.97
N PHE A 298 9.24 -7.76 2.19
CA PHE A 298 8.87 -7.09 3.43
C PHE A 298 7.52 -6.37 3.34
N MET A 299 6.82 -6.50 2.21
CA MET A 299 5.47 -5.97 2.05
C MET A 299 4.43 -6.88 2.71
N HIS A 300 3.35 -6.27 3.18
CA HIS A 300 2.26 -6.91 3.89
C HIS A 300 0.96 -6.76 3.11
N PHE A 301 0.11 -7.79 3.13
CA PHE A 301 -1.27 -7.69 2.69
C PHE A 301 -2.15 -7.18 3.82
N LYS A 302 -3.17 -6.42 3.47
CA LYS A 302 -4.30 -6.15 4.36
C LYS A 302 -5.44 -7.10 4.04
N LEU A 303 -6.00 -7.72 5.06
CA LEU A 303 -7.08 -8.71 4.92
C LEU A 303 -8.46 -8.05 5.11
N GLY A 304 -8.64 -6.90 4.49
CA GLY A 304 -9.84 -6.08 4.56
C GLY A 304 -9.52 -4.58 4.54
N LEU A 305 -10.53 -3.76 4.83
CA LEU A 305 -10.42 -2.31 4.85
C LEU A 305 -10.09 -1.85 6.27
N TYR A 306 -8.84 -1.60 6.55
CA TYR A 306 -8.37 -1.05 7.82
C TYR A 306 -6.96 -0.50 7.71
N GLU A 307 -6.65 0.48 8.53
CA GLU A 307 -5.26 0.93 8.67
C GLU A 307 -4.40 -0.22 9.22
N HIS A 308 -3.27 -0.52 8.58
CA HIS A 308 -2.53 -1.77 8.78
C HIS A 308 -2.06 -2.01 10.23
N GLN A 309 -1.79 -0.96 10.98
CA GLN A 309 -1.37 -1.11 12.39
C GLN A 309 -2.48 -1.71 13.29
N SER A 310 -3.72 -1.74 12.80
CA SER A 310 -4.85 -2.42 13.48
C SER A 310 -4.83 -3.94 13.32
N ALA A 311 -4.05 -4.49 12.39
CA ALA A 311 -4.08 -5.92 12.05
C ALA A 311 -3.74 -6.83 13.24
N GLY A 312 -2.80 -6.40 14.11
CA GLY A 312 -2.47 -7.15 15.34
C GLY A 312 -3.64 -7.26 16.30
N ALA A 313 -4.43 -6.20 16.47
CA ALA A 313 -5.61 -6.22 17.33
C ALA A 313 -6.77 -7.02 16.72
N LEU A 314 -6.92 -7.00 15.39
CA LEU A 314 -7.89 -7.86 14.68
C LEU A 314 -7.54 -9.34 14.83
N GLN A 315 -6.29 -9.73 14.64
CA GLN A 315 -5.83 -11.10 14.88
C GLN A 315 -6.08 -11.53 16.33
N ALA A 316 -5.77 -10.65 17.28
CA ALA A 316 -6.02 -10.90 18.70
C ALA A 316 -7.51 -11.19 19.00
N LEU A 317 -8.45 -10.49 18.35
CA LEU A 317 -9.88 -10.78 18.46
C LEU A 317 -10.25 -12.12 17.84
N VAL A 318 -9.74 -12.43 16.65
CA VAL A 318 -9.95 -13.73 15.99
C VAL A 318 -9.48 -14.87 16.90
N ASP A 319 -8.30 -14.75 17.48
CA ASP A 319 -7.73 -15.75 18.40
C ASP A 319 -8.57 -15.88 19.70
N LEU A 320 -9.11 -14.77 20.20
CA LEU A 320 -9.99 -14.79 21.38
C LEU A 320 -11.34 -15.49 21.07
N PHE A 321 -11.95 -15.24 19.91
CA PHE A 321 -13.18 -15.90 19.50
C PHE A 321 -12.98 -17.41 19.29
N ALA A 322 -11.85 -17.82 18.72
CA ALA A 322 -11.52 -19.24 18.57
C ALA A 322 -11.41 -19.96 19.92
N ARG A 323 -10.86 -19.28 20.95
CA ARG A 323 -10.72 -19.84 22.31
C ARG A 323 -11.97 -19.72 23.17
N CYS A 324 -12.79 -18.69 22.95
CA CYS A 324 -14.00 -18.41 23.67
C CYS A 324 -15.13 -17.96 22.72
N PRO A 325 -15.79 -18.91 22.00
CA PRO A 325 -16.82 -18.57 21.00
C PRO A 325 -17.98 -17.77 21.57
N GLY A 326 -18.32 -17.97 22.87
CA GLY A 326 -19.35 -17.20 23.56
C GLY A 326 -19.09 -15.70 23.64
N LEU A 327 -17.82 -15.26 23.58
CA LEU A 327 -17.45 -13.85 23.53
C LEU A 327 -18.01 -13.15 22.27
N ALA A 328 -18.01 -13.84 21.14
CA ALA A 328 -18.57 -13.30 19.90
C ALA A 328 -20.08 -13.09 19.97
N ALA A 329 -20.80 -13.98 20.68
CA ALA A 329 -22.26 -13.92 20.80
C ALA A 329 -22.75 -12.80 21.72
N ASP A 330 -21.96 -12.39 22.71
CA ASP A 330 -22.35 -11.43 23.75
C ASP A 330 -21.41 -10.23 23.90
N PRO A 331 -21.29 -9.34 22.89
CA PRO A 331 -20.50 -8.12 23.04
C PRO A 331 -21.08 -7.13 24.09
N ASP A 332 -22.34 -7.29 24.48
CA ASP A 332 -22.97 -6.44 25.49
C ASP A 332 -22.44 -6.74 26.90
N GLY A 333 -22.03 -7.99 27.16
CA GLY A 333 -21.38 -8.44 28.39
C GLY A 333 -19.95 -7.91 28.55
N ILE A 334 -19.34 -7.29 27.53
CA ILE A 334 -18.02 -6.67 27.61
C ILE A 334 -18.08 -5.44 28.53
N ARG A 335 -17.32 -5.45 29.59
CA ARG A 335 -17.17 -4.33 30.53
C ARG A 335 -16.04 -3.39 30.13
N ARG A 336 -14.94 -3.95 29.65
CA ARG A 336 -13.75 -3.21 29.22
C ARG A 336 -13.00 -3.98 28.13
N VAL A 337 -12.49 -3.27 27.15
CA VAL A 337 -11.47 -3.73 26.21
C VAL A 337 -10.24 -2.88 26.39
N GLU A 338 -9.10 -3.50 26.65
CA GLU A 338 -7.81 -2.81 26.70
C GLU A 338 -6.91 -3.33 25.58
N VAL A 339 -6.35 -2.40 24.81
CA VAL A 339 -5.42 -2.72 23.71
C VAL A 339 -4.07 -2.08 24.04
N ALA A 340 -3.06 -2.91 24.23
CA ALA A 340 -1.68 -2.43 24.33
C ALA A 340 -1.00 -2.53 22.96
N ILE A 341 -0.40 -1.41 22.50
CA ILE A 341 0.16 -1.29 21.16
C ILE A 341 1.44 -0.45 21.19
N TYR A 342 2.30 -0.62 20.20
CA TYR A 342 3.60 0.04 20.03
C TYR A 342 3.47 1.48 19.51
N GLU A 343 4.53 2.28 19.68
CA GLU A 343 4.73 3.48 18.88
C GLU A 343 5.34 3.07 17.50
N PRO A 344 4.92 3.67 16.39
CA PRO A 344 4.05 4.85 16.23
C PRO A 344 2.53 4.57 16.14
N ALA A 345 2.09 3.32 16.29
CA ALA A 345 0.66 2.98 16.15
C ALA A 345 -0.18 3.71 17.19
N PHE A 346 0.29 3.77 18.44
CA PHE A 346 -0.40 4.49 19.51
C PHE A 346 -0.69 5.95 19.13
N SER A 347 0.29 6.67 18.59
CA SER A 347 0.12 8.06 18.17
C SER A 347 -0.76 8.25 16.94
N ILE A 348 -0.88 7.24 16.06
CA ILE A 348 -1.57 7.37 14.77
C ILE A 348 -3.03 6.95 14.87
N ILE A 349 -3.31 5.72 15.34
CA ILE A 349 -4.64 5.11 15.24
C ILE A 349 -5.40 5.09 16.56
N ALA A 350 -4.72 5.42 17.69
CA ALA A 350 -5.31 5.52 19.00
C ALA A 350 -5.58 6.97 19.44
N ASP A 351 -5.28 7.95 18.59
CA ASP A 351 -5.54 9.37 18.85
C ASP A 351 -7.00 9.56 19.33
N PRO A 352 -7.22 10.26 20.47
CA PRO A 352 -8.56 10.55 20.98
C PRO A 352 -9.52 11.18 19.95
N ALA A 353 -9.01 11.98 19.01
CA ALA A 353 -9.78 12.56 17.92
C ALA A 353 -10.43 11.51 16.99
N LYS A 354 -9.88 10.30 16.97
CA LYS A 354 -10.38 9.18 16.15
C LYS A 354 -11.47 8.34 16.80
N ARG A 355 -11.86 8.67 18.04
CA ARG A 355 -12.91 7.94 18.74
C ARG A 355 -14.33 8.22 18.22
N THR A 356 -14.50 9.29 17.45
CA THR A 356 -15.78 9.71 16.87
C THR A 356 -15.65 9.99 15.38
N PRO A 357 -15.34 8.97 14.55
CA PRO A 357 -15.23 9.17 13.11
C PRO A 357 -16.62 9.50 12.52
N THR A 358 -16.66 10.44 11.57
CA THR A 358 -17.88 10.82 10.84
C THR A 358 -17.75 10.58 9.34
N THR A 359 -16.54 10.28 8.87
CA THR A 359 -16.25 9.92 7.48
C THR A 359 -15.66 8.52 7.40
N ARG A 360 -15.83 7.85 6.27
CA ARG A 360 -15.21 6.54 6.01
C ARG A 360 -13.70 6.61 6.20
N GLN A 361 -13.04 7.62 5.61
CA GLN A 361 -11.59 7.79 5.68
C GLN A 361 -11.08 7.98 7.11
N SER A 362 -11.92 8.51 8.01
CA SER A 362 -11.59 8.59 9.43
C SER A 362 -11.85 7.28 10.15
N ALA A 363 -12.91 6.57 9.78
CA ALA A 363 -13.32 5.30 10.40
C ALA A 363 -12.31 4.17 10.10
N ASP A 364 -11.81 4.05 8.86
CA ASP A 364 -10.82 3.04 8.49
C ASP A 364 -9.41 3.29 9.11
N HIS A 365 -9.22 4.47 9.71
CA HIS A 365 -8.02 4.87 10.48
C HIS A 365 -8.27 5.02 11.97
N SER A 366 -9.40 4.50 12.46
CA SER A 366 -9.79 4.53 13.87
C SER A 366 -9.72 3.13 14.46
N LEU A 367 -8.66 2.81 15.22
CA LEU A 367 -8.58 1.51 15.91
C LEU A 367 -9.82 1.22 16.77
N PRO A 368 -10.37 2.19 17.57
CA PRO A 368 -11.60 1.95 18.32
C PRO A 368 -12.79 1.57 17.44
N TYR A 369 -12.98 2.26 16.31
CA TYR A 369 -14.07 1.93 15.37
C TYR A 369 -13.89 0.55 14.76
N ILE A 370 -12.69 0.25 14.23
CA ILE A 370 -12.34 -1.03 13.60
C ILE A 370 -12.67 -2.19 14.57
N LEU A 371 -12.25 -2.10 15.82
CA LEU A 371 -12.52 -3.14 16.81
C LEU A 371 -14.00 -3.24 17.20
N ALA A 372 -14.68 -2.10 17.41
CA ALA A 372 -16.12 -2.08 17.73
C ALA A 372 -16.93 -2.69 16.60
N ARG A 373 -16.62 -2.34 15.35
CA ARG A 373 -17.29 -2.91 14.17
C ARG A 373 -17.04 -4.41 14.05
N THR A 374 -15.81 -4.87 14.30
CA THR A 374 -15.46 -6.30 14.30
C THR A 374 -16.24 -7.08 15.37
N LEU A 375 -16.37 -6.54 16.58
CA LEU A 375 -17.16 -7.15 17.66
C LEU A 375 -18.65 -7.28 17.29
N LEU A 376 -19.25 -6.25 16.68
CA LEU A 376 -20.64 -6.33 16.22
C LEU A 376 -20.82 -7.29 15.04
N LYS A 377 -19.84 -7.37 14.15
CA LYS A 377 -19.82 -8.31 13.04
C LYS A 377 -19.70 -9.76 13.55
N ALA A 378 -18.88 -9.98 14.57
CA ALA A 378 -18.74 -11.27 15.23
C ALA A 378 -20.06 -11.74 15.85
N ARG A 379 -20.83 -10.84 16.49
CA ARG A 379 -22.17 -11.15 17.00
C ARG A 379 -23.10 -11.61 15.90
N ALA A 380 -23.14 -10.91 14.78
CA ALA A 380 -23.97 -11.28 13.64
C ALA A 380 -23.61 -12.67 13.09
N THR A 381 -22.33 -13.00 13.01
CA THR A 381 -21.84 -14.33 12.63
C THR A 381 -22.23 -15.39 13.65
N ALA A 382 -22.04 -15.13 14.93
CA ALA A 382 -22.36 -16.09 16.01
C ALA A 382 -23.84 -16.46 16.05
N THR A 383 -24.74 -15.56 15.63
CA THR A 383 -26.19 -15.87 15.52
C THR A 383 -26.50 -16.96 14.49
N THR A 384 -25.62 -17.22 13.54
CA THR A 384 -25.72 -18.31 12.56
C THR A 384 -25.18 -19.65 13.09
N GLY A 385 -24.61 -19.67 14.28
CA GLY A 385 -23.97 -20.84 14.88
C GLY A 385 -22.51 -21.05 14.45
N ALA A 386 -21.95 -20.15 13.65
CA ALA A 386 -20.55 -20.20 13.22
C ALA A 386 -19.62 -19.52 14.24
N THR A 387 -18.41 -20.06 14.40
CA THR A 387 -17.32 -19.36 15.11
C THR A 387 -16.69 -18.35 14.17
N PRO A 388 -16.69 -17.04 14.51
CA PRO A 388 -16.15 -16.02 13.64
C PRO A 388 -14.63 -16.16 13.49
N GLY A 389 -14.16 -16.24 12.24
CA GLY A 389 -12.76 -16.20 11.85
C GLY A 389 -12.49 -15.06 10.89
N TRP A 390 -11.30 -15.01 10.32
CA TRP A 390 -10.96 -13.99 9.33
C TRP A 390 -11.93 -13.97 8.15
N ASN A 391 -12.42 -15.13 7.72
CA ASN A 391 -13.39 -15.22 6.62
C ASN A 391 -14.63 -14.36 6.88
N GLU A 392 -15.22 -14.49 8.06
CA GLU A 392 -16.48 -13.81 8.43
C GLU A 392 -16.22 -12.36 8.87
N LEU A 393 -15.06 -12.10 9.49
CA LEU A 393 -14.75 -10.81 10.13
C LEU A 393 -14.07 -9.82 9.21
N MET A 394 -13.65 -10.23 7.99
CA MET A 394 -13.05 -9.32 7.02
C MET A 394 -13.92 -8.08 6.86
N LEU A 395 -13.36 -6.91 7.18
CA LEU A 395 -14.05 -5.63 7.01
C LEU A 395 -14.06 -5.25 5.53
N LEU A 396 -15.23 -4.89 5.04
CA LEU A 396 -15.53 -4.58 3.64
C LEU A 396 -16.12 -3.16 3.53
N PRO A 397 -16.29 -2.59 2.33
CA PRO A 397 -16.84 -1.24 2.18
C PRO A 397 -18.14 -0.99 2.96
N ASP A 398 -19.06 -1.95 2.99
CA ASP A 398 -20.34 -1.84 3.71
C ASP A 398 -20.18 -1.73 5.24
N ASP A 399 -19.04 -2.12 5.78
CA ASP A 399 -18.74 -1.96 7.21
C ASP A 399 -18.43 -0.48 7.57
N TYR A 400 -18.31 0.40 6.58
CA TYR A 400 -17.96 1.81 6.71
C TYR A 400 -19.00 2.76 6.12
N ASP A 401 -20.21 2.28 5.85
CA ASP A 401 -21.33 3.12 5.43
C ASP A 401 -21.74 4.08 6.55
N ALA A 402 -22.34 5.20 6.19
CA ALA A 402 -22.73 6.24 7.15
C ALA A 402 -23.64 5.69 8.28
N GLU A 403 -24.55 4.75 7.95
CA GLU A 403 -25.40 4.06 8.92
C GLU A 403 -24.58 3.24 9.93
N ARG A 404 -23.54 2.53 9.45
CA ARG A 404 -22.66 1.73 10.30
C ARG A 404 -21.75 2.60 11.18
N ILE A 405 -21.29 3.71 10.64
CA ILE A 405 -20.48 4.68 11.41
C ILE A 405 -21.33 5.30 12.53
N ALA A 406 -22.59 5.58 12.26
CA ALA A 406 -23.53 6.18 13.22
C ALA A 406 -24.21 5.19 14.17
N ASP A 407 -23.90 3.88 14.11
CA ASP A 407 -24.50 2.84 14.94
C ASP A 407 -24.25 3.11 16.44
N PRO A 408 -25.29 3.26 17.27
CA PRO A 408 -25.12 3.49 18.71
C PRO A 408 -24.33 2.38 19.43
N GLY A 409 -24.39 1.14 18.94
CA GLY A 409 -23.61 0.02 19.46
C GLY A 409 -22.10 0.22 19.29
N ILE A 410 -21.69 0.85 18.19
CA ILE A 410 -20.30 1.25 17.96
C ILE A 410 -19.86 2.24 19.04
N ALA A 411 -20.61 3.31 19.27
CA ALA A 411 -20.29 4.33 20.27
C ALA A 411 -20.23 3.74 21.69
N ALA A 412 -21.18 2.82 22.03
CA ALA A 412 -21.21 2.14 23.32
C ALA A 412 -19.96 1.27 23.54
N LEU A 413 -19.51 0.53 22.52
CA LEU A 413 -18.30 -0.30 22.60
C LEU A 413 -17.04 0.57 22.68
N ILE A 414 -16.93 1.62 21.86
CA ILE A 414 -15.81 2.57 21.92
C ILE A 414 -15.69 3.18 23.32
N GLY A 415 -16.81 3.48 23.99
CA GLY A 415 -16.85 3.99 25.36
C GLY A 415 -16.19 3.05 26.39
N ARG A 416 -16.15 1.75 26.12
CA ARG A 416 -15.54 0.71 26.96
C ARG A 416 -14.11 0.37 26.58
N MET A 417 -13.53 1.01 25.53
CA MET A 417 -12.19 0.73 25.05
C MET A 417 -11.17 1.67 25.68
N ALA A 418 -10.05 1.11 26.13
CA ALA A 418 -8.82 1.82 26.50
C ALA A 418 -7.70 1.34 25.57
N ILE A 419 -7.03 2.28 24.92
CA ILE A 419 -5.84 1.98 24.13
C ILE A 419 -4.67 2.57 24.86
N ILE A 420 -3.66 1.76 25.15
CA ILE A 420 -2.49 2.14 25.92
C ILE A 420 -1.21 1.88 25.13
N HIS A 421 -0.18 2.65 25.41
CA HIS A 421 1.15 2.36 24.93
C HIS A 421 1.70 1.14 25.66
N GLY A 422 2.12 0.12 24.90
CA GLY A 422 2.64 -1.14 25.45
C GLY A 422 4.04 -1.05 26.04
N GLY A 423 4.72 0.09 25.87
CA GLY A 423 6.03 0.36 26.38
C GLY A 423 7.18 -0.26 25.58
N PRO A 424 8.43 -0.18 26.10
CA PRO A 424 9.65 -0.50 25.36
C PRO A 424 9.69 -1.92 24.77
N ASN A 425 9.04 -2.88 25.40
CA ASN A 425 8.98 -4.26 24.90
C ASN A 425 8.15 -4.40 23.62
N TYR A 426 7.16 -3.51 23.42
CA TYR A 426 6.40 -3.42 22.18
C TYR A 426 7.20 -2.65 21.13
N ASP A 427 7.75 -1.50 21.48
CA ASP A 427 8.48 -0.63 20.57
C ASP A 427 9.70 -1.34 19.94
N ALA A 428 10.42 -2.14 20.74
CA ALA A 428 11.59 -2.88 20.29
C ALA A 428 11.28 -3.98 19.23
N ARG A 429 10.00 -4.35 19.05
CA ARG A 429 9.57 -5.35 18.05
C ARG A 429 9.06 -4.71 16.77
N TYR A 430 8.86 -3.41 16.76
CA TYR A 430 8.49 -2.66 15.56
C TYR A 430 9.77 -2.16 14.86
N PRO A 431 9.88 -2.12 13.56
CA PRO A 431 8.89 -2.50 12.53
C PRO A 431 9.01 -3.95 12.03
N ASP A 432 9.78 -4.80 12.70
CA ASP A 432 9.89 -6.23 12.38
C ASP A 432 8.56 -6.97 12.54
N GLY A 433 7.75 -6.53 13.48
CA GLY A 433 6.36 -6.92 13.70
C GLY A 433 5.50 -5.71 14.03
N ILE A 434 4.21 -5.94 14.24
CA ILE A 434 3.23 -4.95 14.72
C ILE A 434 2.65 -5.40 16.06
N PRO A 435 3.49 -5.36 17.13
CA PRO A 435 3.18 -5.99 18.41
C PRO A 435 1.94 -5.36 19.07
N THR A 436 0.95 -6.19 19.30
CA THR A 436 -0.34 -5.78 19.87
C THR A 436 -0.84 -6.88 20.81
N SER A 437 -1.48 -6.51 21.92
CA SER A 437 -2.27 -7.43 22.75
C SER A 437 -3.62 -6.84 23.08
N VAL A 438 -4.62 -7.69 23.23
CA VAL A 438 -5.99 -7.34 23.61
C VAL A 438 -6.38 -8.08 24.87
N THR A 439 -6.89 -7.34 25.85
CA THR A 439 -7.50 -7.88 27.06
C THR A 439 -8.96 -7.45 27.12
N ILE A 440 -9.86 -8.40 27.38
CA ILE A 440 -11.29 -8.16 27.49
C ILE A 440 -11.78 -8.62 28.87
N ASP A 441 -12.34 -7.70 29.65
CA ASP A 441 -13.07 -8.02 30.86
C ASP A 441 -14.55 -8.21 30.53
N HIS A 442 -15.06 -9.44 30.68
CA HIS A 442 -16.40 -9.82 30.30
C HIS A 442 -17.24 -10.28 31.52
N ALA A 443 -18.50 -9.92 31.54
CA ALA A 443 -19.38 -10.21 32.67
C ALA A 443 -19.53 -11.72 32.95
N ALA A 444 -19.66 -12.53 31.89
CA ALA A 444 -19.87 -13.98 32.00
C ALA A 444 -18.55 -14.77 31.93
N PHE A 445 -17.55 -14.30 31.19
CA PHE A 445 -16.32 -15.06 30.90
C PHE A 445 -15.11 -14.59 31.69
N GLY A 446 -15.25 -13.53 32.50
CA GLY A 446 -14.13 -12.94 33.24
C GLY A 446 -13.11 -12.24 32.35
N ARG A 447 -11.85 -12.29 32.74
CA ARG A 447 -10.75 -11.66 32.04
C ARG A 447 -10.18 -12.61 30.99
N LEU A 448 -10.19 -12.16 29.74
CA LEU A 448 -9.67 -12.88 28.57
C LEU A 448 -8.51 -12.11 27.99
N GLU A 449 -7.38 -12.78 27.74
CA GLU A 449 -6.15 -12.16 27.22
C GLU A 449 -5.75 -12.84 25.90
N SER A 450 -5.45 -12.05 24.86
CA SER A 450 -4.98 -12.59 23.58
C SER A 450 -3.57 -13.16 23.67
N GLY A 451 -2.75 -12.63 24.56
CA GLY A 451 -1.30 -12.70 24.46
C GLY A 451 -0.78 -11.68 23.45
N LEU A 452 0.54 -11.68 23.23
CA LEU A 452 1.21 -10.76 22.30
C LEU A 452 1.14 -11.31 20.86
N VAL A 453 0.50 -10.56 19.98
CA VAL A 453 0.50 -10.80 18.53
C VAL A 453 1.54 -9.89 17.89
N CYS A 454 2.53 -10.45 17.20
CA CYS A 454 3.57 -9.69 16.47
C CYS A 454 3.39 -9.75 14.95
N HIS A 455 3.00 -10.91 14.44
CA HIS A 455 2.89 -11.17 13.00
C HIS A 455 1.49 -11.69 12.66
N PRO A 456 0.47 -10.83 12.62
CA PRO A 456 -0.89 -11.24 12.24
C PRO A 456 -0.91 -11.77 10.81
N LEU A 457 -1.95 -12.52 10.42
CA LEU A 457 -2.14 -12.92 9.02
C LEU A 457 -2.14 -11.67 8.11
N GLY A 458 -1.56 -11.81 6.94
CA GLY A 458 -1.25 -10.69 6.04
C GLY A 458 0.14 -10.11 6.23
N HIS A 459 0.76 -10.26 7.38
CA HIS A 459 2.13 -9.82 7.61
C HIS A 459 3.13 -10.69 6.82
N ALA A 460 4.21 -10.11 6.29
CA ALA A 460 5.22 -10.81 5.49
C ALA A 460 5.87 -12.01 6.21
N ARG A 461 5.79 -12.08 7.54
CA ARG A 461 6.29 -13.18 8.38
C ARG A 461 5.21 -14.10 8.93
N SER A 462 3.95 -13.90 8.53
CA SER A 462 2.85 -14.78 8.92
C SER A 462 2.79 -16.06 8.08
N ASP A 463 1.82 -16.93 8.34
CA ASP A 463 1.52 -18.06 7.47
C ASP A 463 1.12 -17.56 6.08
N GLN A 464 1.99 -17.79 5.10
CA GLN A 464 1.79 -17.29 3.74
C GLN A 464 0.65 -18.03 3.03
N ALA A 465 0.48 -19.34 3.24
CA ALA A 465 -0.60 -20.09 2.59
C ALA A 465 -1.99 -19.65 3.09
N ALA A 466 -2.12 -19.44 4.41
CA ALA A 466 -3.35 -18.89 4.99
C ALA A 466 -3.60 -17.44 4.51
N THR A 467 -2.53 -16.63 4.43
CA THR A 467 -2.60 -15.26 3.92
C THR A 467 -3.09 -15.23 2.48
N GLU A 468 -2.53 -16.08 1.61
CA GLU A 468 -2.91 -16.18 0.20
C GLU A 468 -4.39 -16.51 0.03
N THR A 469 -4.87 -17.52 0.75
CA THR A 469 -6.30 -17.90 0.74
C THR A 469 -7.20 -16.72 1.12
N LEU A 470 -6.81 -15.91 2.10
CA LEU A 470 -7.60 -14.77 2.54
C LEU A 470 -7.50 -13.57 1.58
N VAL A 471 -6.39 -13.40 0.90
CA VAL A 471 -6.23 -12.37 -0.15
C VAL A 471 -7.11 -12.69 -1.34
N ASP A 472 -7.15 -13.96 -1.77
CA ASP A 472 -8.02 -14.42 -2.86
C ASP A 472 -9.51 -14.21 -2.48
N LEU A 473 -9.90 -14.60 -1.26
CA LEU A 473 -11.24 -14.33 -0.74
C LEU A 473 -11.56 -12.82 -0.68
N LYS A 474 -10.59 -11.99 -0.31
CA LYS A 474 -10.77 -10.53 -0.31
C LYS A 474 -11.03 -10.01 -1.71
N PHE A 475 -10.24 -10.46 -2.69
CA PHE A 475 -10.46 -10.09 -4.09
C PHE A 475 -11.89 -10.42 -4.52
N ASP A 476 -12.33 -11.67 -4.34
CA ASP A 476 -13.68 -12.12 -4.71
C ASP A 476 -14.76 -11.24 -4.08
N ARG A 477 -14.64 -10.91 -2.80
CA ARG A 477 -15.61 -10.07 -2.08
C ARG A 477 -15.61 -8.61 -2.53
N LEU A 478 -14.44 -8.06 -2.86
CA LEU A 478 -14.33 -6.68 -3.32
C LEU A 478 -14.92 -6.50 -4.72
N VAL A 479 -14.74 -7.49 -5.60
CA VAL A 479 -15.23 -7.40 -6.98
C VAL A 479 -16.63 -8.00 -7.17
N ALA A 480 -17.18 -8.66 -6.15
CA ALA A 480 -18.54 -9.21 -6.18
C ALA A 480 -19.57 -8.12 -6.49
N GLY A 481 -20.36 -8.32 -7.54
CA GLY A 481 -21.33 -7.34 -8.02
C GLY A 481 -20.74 -6.13 -8.74
N ALA A 482 -19.41 -5.99 -8.77
CA ALA A 482 -18.72 -4.94 -9.52
C ALA A 482 -18.41 -5.34 -10.95
N VAL A 483 -18.25 -6.63 -11.20
CA VAL A 483 -18.02 -7.22 -12.53
C VAL A 483 -18.92 -8.45 -12.73
N GLU A 484 -19.11 -8.87 -13.98
CA GLU A 484 -19.95 -10.01 -14.30
C GLU A 484 -19.31 -11.34 -13.83
N ASP A 485 -18.01 -11.51 -14.04
CA ASP A 485 -17.25 -12.73 -13.71
C ASP A 485 -15.95 -12.38 -12.97
N PRO A 486 -15.90 -12.52 -11.64
CA PRO A 486 -14.70 -12.29 -10.84
C PRO A 486 -13.49 -13.14 -11.26
N ALA A 487 -13.70 -14.44 -11.58
CA ALA A 487 -12.61 -15.33 -11.94
C ALA A 487 -12.02 -14.98 -13.32
N ALA A 488 -12.87 -14.58 -14.27
CA ALA A 488 -12.40 -14.06 -15.56
C ALA A 488 -11.62 -12.76 -15.40
N LEU A 489 -12.04 -11.87 -14.49
CA LEU A 489 -11.28 -10.67 -14.17
C LEU A 489 -9.92 -11.01 -13.57
N GLU A 490 -9.87 -11.88 -12.57
CA GLU A 490 -8.60 -12.31 -11.96
C GLU A 490 -7.64 -12.87 -13.00
N SER A 491 -8.09 -13.79 -13.85
CA SER A 491 -7.28 -14.36 -14.94
C SER A 491 -6.82 -13.29 -15.94
N ARG A 492 -7.70 -12.33 -16.24
CA ARG A 492 -7.38 -11.23 -17.16
C ARG A 492 -6.25 -10.36 -16.64
N VAL A 493 -6.25 -10.02 -15.35
CA VAL A 493 -5.31 -9.05 -14.79
C VAL A 493 -3.98 -9.66 -14.34
N ARG A 494 -3.84 -10.98 -14.32
CA ARG A 494 -2.52 -11.62 -14.18
C ARG A 494 -1.64 -11.27 -15.36
N LEU A 495 -0.37 -10.93 -15.12
CA LEU A 495 0.54 -10.39 -16.13
C LEU A 495 1.51 -11.43 -16.69
N ALA A 496 1.89 -12.43 -15.92
CA ALA A 496 2.88 -13.43 -16.35
C ALA A 496 2.50 -14.06 -17.71
N GLY A 497 3.42 -13.99 -18.67
CA GLY A 497 3.25 -14.55 -20.01
C GLY A 497 2.26 -13.84 -20.92
N LYS A 498 1.72 -12.67 -20.55
CA LYS A 498 0.84 -11.90 -21.43
C LYS A 498 1.60 -11.20 -22.56
N SER A 499 0.96 -11.16 -23.73
CA SER A 499 1.47 -10.41 -24.88
C SER A 499 1.39 -8.90 -24.68
N VAL A 500 2.07 -8.15 -25.53
CA VAL A 500 1.99 -6.68 -25.56
C VAL A 500 0.56 -6.19 -25.77
N GLU A 501 -0.21 -6.87 -26.62
CA GLU A 501 -1.59 -6.56 -26.92
C GLU A 501 -2.49 -6.78 -25.69
N ASP A 502 -2.29 -7.89 -24.97
CA ASP A 502 -3.02 -8.19 -23.73
C ASP A 502 -2.75 -7.13 -22.65
N VAL A 503 -1.49 -6.72 -22.48
CA VAL A 503 -1.10 -5.66 -21.53
C VAL A 503 -1.71 -4.32 -21.94
N ALA A 504 -1.71 -3.99 -23.22
CA ALA A 504 -2.26 -2.73 -23.72
C ALA A 504 -3.75 -2.55 -23.39
N GLU A 505 -4.50 -3.65 -23.33
CA GLU A 505 -5.94 -3.66 -23.07
C GLU A 505 -6.30 -4.23 -21.68
N LEU A 506 -5.32 -4.41 -20.79
CA LEU A 506 -5.48 -5.11 -19.51
C LEU A 506 -6.66 -4.59 -18.68
N TYR A 507 -6.80 -3.27 -18.61
CA TYR A 507 -7.83 -2.59 -17.82
C TYR A 507 -9.12 -2.26 -18.60
N ALA A 508 -9.21 -2.64 -19.88
CA ALA A 508 -10.39 -2.46 -20.71
C ALA A 508 -11.46 -3.55 -20.48
N PHE A 509 -12.01 -3.62 -19.30
CA PHE A 509 -13.10 -4.53 -18.92
C PHE A 509 -14.27 -3.74 -18.33
N PRO A 510 -15.53 -4.21 -18.42
CA PRO A 510 -16.67 -3.47 -17.88
C PRO A 510 -16.69 -3.51 -16.34
N ILE A 511 -16.99 -2.38 -15.72
CA ILE A 511 -17.28 -2.26 -14.29
C ILE A 511 -18.73 -1.78 -14.14
N HIS A 512 -19.54 -2.49 -13.36
CA HIS A 512 -20.94 -2.12 -13.13
C HIS A 512 -21.04 -0.72 -12.50
N GLY A 513 -21.95 0.08 -13.03
CA GLY A 513 -22.15 1.46 -12.55
C GLY A 513 -21.12 2.48 -13.01
N CYS A 514 -20.07 2.07 -13.74
CA CYS A 514 -19.08 2.97 -14.30
C CYS A 514 -19.33 3.30 -15.76
N ASP A 515 -19.17 4.59 -16.10
CA ASP A 515 -19.14 5.04 -17.49
C ASP A 515 -17.90 4.46 -18.20
N PRO A 516 -18.03 3.75 -19.30
CA PRO A 516 -16.88 3.18 -20.03
C PRO A 516 -16.05 4.24 -20.80
N GLY A 517 -16.49 5.48 -20.88
CA GLY A 517 -15.79 6.61 -21.52
C GLY A 517 -16.02 6.72 -23.02
#